data_2dd80409dfad92bcfcf256e070f45d13
#
_entry.id   2dd80409dfad92bcfcf256e070f45d13
#
_cell.length_a   1.000
_cell.length_b   1.000
_cell.length_c   1.000
_cell.angle_alpha   90.00
_cell.angle_beta   90.00
_cell.angle_gamma   90.00
#
_symmetry.space_group_name_H-M   'P 1'
#
loop_
_entity.id
_entity.type
_entity.pdbx_description
1 polymer ?
#
loop_
_entity_poly.entity_id
_entity_poly.type
_entity_poly.pdbx_seq_one_letter_code
_entity_poly.pdbx_strand_id
1 'polypeptide(L)'
;MINNVRGSEDSISMDQKPEERTQSQSHRCQLLDLPWEDVLVTHVFCYLPLRHLVSLQCVSKSFRSLIQVYLANCRKFDPAQTGPHIPKEAFCSMLHHNQVLHHLCVSNCSDWITDKELLPVIGQNQHLLRVDMRGCVHLSRHALVAVSLSCPRLQHLSLEHCEWVDSLALRSLADHCSDLRSLDVTACRQLKDEAVCYLAGKCPALRSLSVAVNANITDTAVEEVAKKCRELEKLDLTGCLRVRNEAIRTLAEYCPKLQSLKVNHCHNVTESSLGVLRRRNVDIDVEPPLQRALVLLQDVVGFAPFINLQI
;
A
#
# COMPACT_ATOMS: atom_id res chain seq x y z
N MET A 1 -79.40 32.05 50.86
CA MET A 1 -80.24 31.21 51.80
C MET A 1 -79.32 30.06 52.17
N ILE A 2 -78.74 30.18 53.32
CA ILE A 2 -79.07 29.33 54.52
C ILE A 2 -78.31 27.98 54.41
N ASN A 3 -77.27 27.95 55.15
CA ASN A 3 -76.93 27.31 56.47
C ASN A 3 -76.20 25.98 56.30
N ASN A 4 -74.97 25.91 56.81
CA ASN A 4 -74.56 25.49 58.17
C ASN A 4 -74.94 23.97 58.45
N VAL A 5 -74.01 23.15 58.92
CA VAL A 5 -73.57 23.01 60.33
C VAL A 5 -72.53 21.84 60.38
N ARG A 6 -71.35 22.11 60.92
CA ARG A 6 -70.53 21.47 61.97
C ARG A 6 -70.76 19.96 62.35
N GLY A 7 -69.58 19.39 62.64
CA GLY A 7 -69.28 18.26 63.56
C GLY A 7 -67.98 17.63 63.16
N SER A 8 -66.84 17.90 63.64
CA SER A 8 -66.07 17.61 64.87
C SER A 8 -65.76 16.15 65.12
N GLU A 9 -64.44 15.95 65.28
CA GLU A 9 -63.72 14.97 66.13
C GLU A 9 -63.57 13.55 65.55
N ASP A 10 -62.46 12.80 65.62
CA ASP A 10 -61.18 12.88 66.32
C ASP A 10 -60.23 11.85 65.71
N SER A 11 -58.99 12.19 65.69
CA SER A 11 -57.74 11.43 65.89
C SER A 11 -57.69 9.96 65.49
N ILE A 12 -56.67 9.56 64.75
CA ILE A 12 -55.56 8.72 65.20
C ILE A 12 -54.45 8.73 64.15
N SER A 13 -53.28 9.08 64.63
CA SER A 13 -52.00 9.02 63.94
C SER A 13 -51.61 7.60 63.54
N MET A 14 -51.13 7.41 62.35
CA MET A 14 -50.10 6.40 62.06
C MET A 14 -49.13 6.93 61.05
N ASP A 15 -47.91 7.06 61.50
CA ASP A 15 -46.71 7.26 60.74
C ASP A 15 -46.62 6.25 59.56
N GLN A 16 -46.65 6.74 58.33
CA GLN A 16 -46.09 6.03 57.20
C GLN A 16 -45.01 6.89 56.58
N LYS A 17 -43.76 6.47 56.84
CA LYS A 17 -42.57 6.91 56.10
C LYS A 17 -42.81 6.77 54.61
N PRO A 18 -42.43 7.76 53.76
CA PRO A 18 -42.35 7.55 52.35
C PRO A 18 -41.15 6.65 52.05
N GLU A 19 -41.38 5.46 51.51
CA GLU A 19 -40.33 4.68 50.84
C GLU A 19 -39.76 5.49 49.68
N GLU A 20 -38.57 5.99 49.86
CA GLU A 20 -37.69 6.42 48.76
C GLU A 20 -37.46 5.22 47.85
N ARG A 21 -38.22 5.11 46.78
CA ARG A 21 -37.83 4.33 45.61
C ARG A 21 -36.61 4.92 45.00
N THR A 22 -35.46 4.53 45.46
CA THR A 22 -34.19 4.67 44.72
C THR A 22 -34.35 3.92 43.38
N GLN A 23 -34.81 4.65 42.36
CA GLN A 23 -34.64 4.24 40.99
C GLN A 23 -33.13 4.22 40.74
N SER A 24 -32.49 3.09 40.89
CA SER A 24 -31.20 2.79 40.34
C SER A 24 -31.35 2.81 38.81
N GLN A 25 -31.26 3.99 38.20
CA GLN A 25 -30.98 4.12 36.78
C GLN A 25 -29.61 3.48 36.58
N SER A 26 -29.58 2.23 36.19
CA SER A 26 -28.41 1.62 35.62
C SER A 26 -28.11 2.44 34.35
N HIS A 27 -27.23 3.42 34.43
CA HIS A 27 -26.66 4.06 33.28
C HIS A 27 -25.94 2.97 32.50
N ARG A 28 -26.62 2.37 31.53
CA ARG A 28 -25.95 1.58 30.50
C ARG A 28 -25.05 2.55 29.75
N CYS A 29 -23.78 2.49 30.09
CA CYS A 29 -22.76 3.26 29.38
C CYS A 29 -22.83 2.87 27.91
N GLN A 30 -23.27 3.77 27.05
CA GLN A 30 -23.32 3.53 25.61
C GLN A 30 -21.95 3.80 25.03
N LEU A 31 -21.60 3.12 23.94
CA LEU A 31 -20.31 3.28 23.28
C LEU A 31 -20.00 4.77 22.92
N LEU A 32 -21.04 5.54 22.59
CA LEU A 32 -20.92 6.96 22.24
C LEU A 32 -20.76 7.88 23.44
N ASP A 33 -20.97 7.40 24.67
CA ASP A 33 -20.73 8.17 25.91
C ASP A 33 -19.25 8.17 26.30
N LEU A 34 -18.41 7.32 25.65
CA LEU A 34 -16.97 7.33 25.82
C LEU A 34 -16.36 8.57 25.17
N PRO A 35 -15.26 9.11 25.74
CA PRO A 35 -14.49 10.17 25.08
C PRO A 35 -13.96 9.65 23.74
N TRP A 36 -14.69 9.92 22.68
CA TRP A 36 -14.45 9.33 21.35
C TRP A 36 -13.13 9.77 20.73
N GLU A 37 -12.66 10.98 21.03
CA GLU A 37 -11.36 11.47 20.57
C GLU A 37 -10.22 10.66 21.18
N ASP A 38 -10.30 10.37 22.48
CA ASP A 38 -9.23 9.69 23.21
C ASP A 38 -9.35 8.16 23.17
N VAL A 39 -10.56 7.62 23.05
CA VAL A 39 -10.80 6.17 23.13
C VAL A 39 -11.24 5.59 21.80
N LEU A 40 -12.34 6.10 21.21
CA LEU A 40 -12.90 5.46 20.01
C LEU A 40 -12.03 5.72 18.78
N VAL A 41 -11.58 6.97 18.57
CA VAL A 41 -10.79 7.34 17.39
C VAL A 41 -9.38 6.76 17.48
N THR A 42 -8.71 6.86 18.62
CA THR A 42 -7.29 6.45 18.73
C THR A 42 -7.12 4.97 19.05
N HIS A 43 -8.02 4.37 19.85
CA HIS A 43 -7.83 3.03 20.39
C HIS A 43 -8.82 1.97 19.90
N VAL A 44 -9.89 2.37 19.21
CA VAL A 44 -10.88 1.42 18.70
C VAL A 44 -10.90 1.39 17.18
N PHE A 45 -11.06 2.55 16.53
CA PHE A 45 -11.21 2.59 15.08
C PHE A 45 -9.94 2.19 14.33
N CYS A 46 -8.77 2.38 14.92
CA CYS A 46 -7.49 1.95 14.33
C CYS A 46 -7.36 0.43 14.13
N TYR A 47 -8.13 -0.37 14.90
CA TYR A 47 -8.16 -1.83 14.75
C TYR A 47 -9.27 -2.33 13.82
N LEU A 48 -10.18 -1.45 13.40
CA LEU A 48 -11.26 -1.84 12.51
C LEU A 48 -10.83 -1.76 11.04
N PRO A 49 -11.06 -2.80 10.25
CA PRO A 49 -10.93 -2.73 8.80
C PRO A 49 -11.80 -1.61 8.22
N LEU A 50 -11.31 -0.94 7.18
CA LEU A 50 -12.02 0.19 6.54
C LEU A 50 -13.47 -0.17 6.14
N ARG A 51 -13.73 -1.42 5.70
CA ARG A 51 -15.08 -1.92 5.40
C ARG A 51 -16.06 -1.79 6.58
N HIS A 52 -15.59 -2.07 7.79
CA HIS A 52 -16.43 -1.96 8.99
C HIS A 52 -16.67 -0.49 9.33
N LEU A 53 -15.68 0.38 9.16
CA LEU A 53 -15.85 1.81 9.32
C LEU A 53 -16.89 2.37 8.34
N VAL A 54 -16.84 1.94 7.07
CA VAL A 54 -17.85 2.30 6.07
C VAL A 54 -19.25 1.85 6.50
N SER A 55 -19.40 0.60 6.97
CA SER A 55 -20.68 0.08 7.45
C SER A 55 -21.19 0.83 8.68
N LEU A 56 -20.32 1.18 9.62
CA LEU A 56 -20.67 1.94 10.81
C LEU A 56 -21.18 3.36 10.50
N GLN A 57 -20.75 3.97 9.41
CA GLN A 57 -21.30 5.28 8.97
C GLN A 57 -22.80 5.23 8.66
N CYS A 58 -23.33 4.05 8.33
CA CYS A 58 -24.75 3.83 8.04
C CYS A 58 -25.62 3.65 9.30
N VAL A 59 -25.00 3.41 10.47
CA VAL A 59 -25.72 3.11 11.71
C VAL A 59 -26.38 4.35 12.31
N SER A 60 -25.64 5.48 12.37
CA SER A 60 -26.16 6.74 12.90
C SER A 60 -25.37 7.95 12.39
N LYS A 61 -25.98 9.13 12.52
CA LYS A 61 -25.30 10.41 12.21
C LYS A 61 -24.06 10.63 13.09
N SER A 62 -24.13 10.24 14.37
CA SER A 62 -23.01 10.35 15.31
C SER A 62 -21.83 9.46 14.87
N PHE A 63 -22.06 8.20 14.54
CA PHE A 63 -21.01 7.34 14.02
C PHE A 63 -20.40 7.88 12.71
N ARG A 64 -21.23 8.41 11.82
CA ARG A 64 -20.73 9.04 10.60
C ARG A 64 -19.76 10.18 10.91
N SER A 65 -20.14 11.10 11.80
CA SER A 65 -19.29 12.22 12.20
C SER A 65 -17.99 11.75 12.85
N LEU A 66 -18.05 10.80 13.78
CA LEU A 66 -16.88 10.22 14.44
C LEU A 66 -15.91 9.58 13.45
N ILE A 67 -16.43 8.81 12.50
CA ILE A 67 -15.60 8.14 11.49
C ILE A 67 -15.01 9.16 10.51
N GLN A 68 -15.72 10.22 10.16
CA GLN A 68 -15.15 11.29 9.34
C GLN A 68 -13.97 11.98 10.04
N VAL A 69 -14.08 12.26 11.35
CA VAL A 69 -12.95 12.78 12.14
C VAL A 69 -11.77 11.81 12.17
N TYR A 70 -12.03 10.50 12.39
CA TYR A 70 -10.99 9.46 12.32
C TYR A 70 -10.30 9.45 10.95
N LEU A 71 -11.07 9.42 9.87
CA LEU A 71 -10.54 9.37 8.50
C LEU A 71 -9.77 10.63 8.12
N ALA A 72 -10.19 11.82 8.62
CA ALA A 72 -9.47 13.07 8.42
C ALA A 72 -8.07 13.06 9.08
N ASN A 73 -7.89 12.28 10.14
CA ASN A 73 -6.62 12.14 10.88
C ASN A 73 -5.86 10.83 10.56
N CYS A 74 -6.39 10.01 9.66
CA CYS A 74 -5.79 8.72 9.31
C CYS A 74 -4.54 8.93 8.46
N ARG A 75 -3.41 8.32 8.88
CA ARG A 75 -2.14 8.39 8.14
C ARG A 75 -2.01 7.36 7.02
N LYS A 76 -2.86 6.36 7.03
CA LYS A 76 -2.86 5.29 6.03
C LYS A 76 -4.27 5.11 5.47
N PHE A 77 -4.38 5.20 4.16
CA PHE A 77 -5.58 4.82 3.42
C PHE A 77 -5.25 3.62 2.53
N ASP A 78 -5.85 2.47 2.85
CA ASP A 78 -5.62 1.21 2.14
C ASP A 78 -6.94 0.44 2.03
N PRO A 79 -7.62 0.57 0.91
CA PRO A 79 -8.89 -0.10 0.67
C PRO A 79 -8.75 -1.59 0.31
N ALA A 80 -7.55 -2.15 0.20
CA ALA A 80 -7.34 -3.55 -0.18
C ALA A 80 -8.09 -4.55 0.72
N GLN A 81 -8.36 -4.15 1.97
CA GLN A 81 -9.11 -4.97 2.94
C GLN A 81 -10.63 -4.75 2.92
N THR A 82 -11.14 -3.83 2.11
CA THR A 82 -12.58 -3.50 2.09
C THR A 82 -13.42 -4.38 1.18
N GLY A 83 -12.78 -5.22 0.37
CA GLY A 83 -13.42 -5.96 -0.70
C GLY A 83 -13.16 -5.31 -2.07
N PRO A 84 -13.72 -5.84 -3.15
CA PRO A 84 -13.26 -5.55 -4.50
C PRO A 84 -13.45 -4.10 -4.96
N HIS A 85 -14.38 -3.33 -4.39
CA HIS A 85 -14.66 -1.99 -4.92
C HIS A 85 -15.13 -1.01 -3.83
N ILE A 86 -14.43 0.13 -3.73
CA ILE A 86 -14.95 1.31 -3.02
C ILE A 86 -15.67 2.19 -4.06
N PRO A 87 -16.93 2.58 -3.81
CA PRO A 87 -17.60 3.55 -4.68
C PRO A 87 -16.87 4.90 -4.68
N LYS A 88 -16.90 5.57 -5.83
CA LYS A 88 -16.27 6.88 -6.04
C LYS A 88 -16.69 7.91 -4.99
N GLU A 89 -17.96 7.99 -4.69
CA GLU A 89 -18.53 8.93 -3.73
C GLU A 89 -18.00 8.67 -2.31
N ALA A 90 -17.85 7.38 -1.95
CA ALA A 90 -17.29 6.99 -0.66
C ALA A 90 -15.81 7.37 -0.56
N PHE A 91 -15.00 7.12 -1.59
CA PHE A 91 -13.59 7.52 -1.65
C PHE A 91 -13.44 9.04 -1.48
N CYS A 92 -14.17 9.83 -2.26
CA CYS A 92 -14.14 11.29 -2.18
C CYS A 92 -14.57 11.78 -0.79
N SER A 93 -15.65 11.24 -0.23
CA SER A 93 -16.15 11.61 1.09
C SER A 93 -15.16 11.27 2.21
N MET A 94 -14.49 10.13 2.14
CA MET A 94 -13.53 9.68 3.15
C MET A 94 -12.25 10.50 3.16
N LEU A 95 -11.78 10.96 2.01
CA LEU A 95 -10.50 11.66 1.89
C LEU A 95 -10.62 13.18 1.76
N HIS A 96 -11.83 13.71 1.68
CA HIS A 96 -12.09 15.15 1.44
C HIS A 96 -11.38 16.09 2.42
N HIS A 97 -11.27 15.70 3.69
CA HIS A 97 -10.66 16.53 4.74
C HIS A 97 -9.32 15.99 5.24
N ASN A 98 -8.80 14.92 4.64
CA ASN A 98 -7.54 14.35 5.10
C ASN A 98 -6.34 15.11 4.49
N GLN A 99 -5.44 15.56 5.37
CA GLN A 99 -4.22 16.29 5.01
C GLN A 99 -2.95 15.69 5.63
N VAL A 100 -3.08 14.51 6.27
CA VAL A 100 -2.01 13.89 7.06
C VAL A 100 -1.63 12.50 6.56
N LEU A 101 -2.07 12.11 5.36
CA LEU A 101 -1.72 10.82 4.78
C LEU A 101 -0.20 10.69 4.57
N HIS A 102 0.29 9.53 4.97
CA HIS A 102 1.64 9.06 4.67
C HIS A 102 1.62 7.89 3.68
N HIS A 103 0.54 7.11 3.68
CA HIS A 103 0.37 5.96 2.80
C HIS A 103 -0.99 6.06 2.10
N LEU A 104 -0.97 6.08 0.78
CA LEU A 104 -2.14 6.07 -0.08
C LEU A 104 -2.09 4.86 -1.00
N CYS A 105 -3.08 3.98 -0.90
CA CYS A 105 -3.30 2.89 -1.85
C CYS A 105 -4.61 3.11 -2.58
N VAL A 106 -4.58 3.12 -3.91
CA VAL A 106 -5.76 3.27 -4.78
C VAL A 106 -5.89 2.13 -5.80
N SER A 107 -5.10 1.07 -5.65
CA SER A 107 -5.14 -0.09 -6.55
C SER A 107 -6.53 -0.74 -6.64
N ASN A 108 -7.29 -0.75 -5.53
CA ASN A 108 -8.66 -1.26 -5.51
C ASN A 108 -9.71 -0.29 -6.07
N CYS A 109 -9.27 0.89 -6.52
CA CYS A 109 -10.11 1.88 -7.20
C CYS A 109 -9.80 1.95 -8.70
N SER A 110 -9.00 1.02 -9.21
CA SER A 110 -8.43 1.02 -10.57
C SER A 110 -9.48 1.14 -11.67
N ASP A 111 -10.68 0.60 -11.45
CA ASP A 111 -11.75 0.52 -12.46
C ASP A 111 -12.38 1.88 -12.77
N TRP A 112 -12.30 2.84 -11.84
CA TRP A 112 -13.03 4.11 -11.99
C TRP A 112 -12.19 5.34 -11.63
N ILE A 113 -11.03 5.19 -10.94
CA ILE A 113 -10.25 6.36 -10.50
C ILE A 113 -9.61 7.06 -11.68
N THR A 114 -9.82 8.37 -11.74
CA THR A 114 -9.21 9.24 -12.74
C THR A 114 -8.42 10.35 -12.07
N ASP A 115 -7.70 11.14 -12.84
CA ASP A 115 -6.97 12.31 -12.35
C ASP A 115 -7.87 13.25 -11.53
N LYS A 116 -9.14 13.38 -11.92
CA LYS A 116 -10.10 14.27 -11.25
C LYS A 116 -10.30 13.94 -9.78
N GLU A 117 -10.33 12.65 -9.42
CA GLU A 117 -10.52 12.20 -8.04
C GLU A 117 -9.20 12.15 -7.27
N LEU A 118 -8.10 11.83 -7.96
CA LEU A 118 -6.80 11.62 -7.31
C LEU A 118 -6.05 12.92 -7.04
N LEU A 119 -6.04 13.88 -7.98
CA LEU A 119 -5.24 15.10 -7.85
C LEU A 119 -5.58 15.94 -6.61
N PRO A 120 -6.84 16.13 -6.21
CA PRO A 120 -7.16 16.84 -4.97
C PRO A 120 -6.57 16.17 -3.73
N VAL A 121 -6.61 14.82 -3.67
CA VAL A 121 -6.07 14.06 -2.54
C VAL A 121 -4.55 14.20 -2.47
N ILE A 122 -3.85 14.12 -3.60
CA ILE A 122 -2.39 14.31 -3.67
C ILE A 122 -2.03 15.75 -3.26
N GLY A 123 -2.72 16.75 -3.79
CA GLY A 123 -2.44 18.16 -3.50
C GLY A 123 -2.61 18.54 -2.02
N GLN A 124 -3.53 17.88 -1.32
CA GLN A 124 -3.75 18.07 0.13
C GLN A 124 -2.75 17.32 1.01
N ASN A 125 -2.07 16.26 0.50
CA ASN A 125 -1.27 15.33 1.30
C ASN A 125 0.21 15.33 0.88
N GLN A 126 0.92 16.42 1.17
CA GLN A 126 2.33 16.62 0.81
C GLN A 126 3.32 15.73 1.58
N HIS A 127 2.85 15.03 2.62
CA HIS A 127 3.66 14.15 3.47
C HIS A 127 3.61 12.68 3.07
N LEU A 128 3.08 12.38 1.90
CA LEU A 128 3.03 11.01 1.38
C LEU A 128 4.44 10.42 1.22
N LEU A 129 4.61 9.24 1.82
CA LEU A 129 5.83 8.43 1.76
C LEU A 129 5.64 7.19 0.88
N ARG A 130 4.39 6.72 0.76
CA ARG A 130 4.02 5.55 -0.04
C ARG A 130 2.77 5.83 -0.85
N VAL A 131 2.86 5.55 -2.15
CA VAL A 131 1.71 5.62 -3.06
C VAL A 131 1.66 4.34 -3.88
N ASP A 132 0.49 3.71 -3.89
CA ASP A 132 0.22 2.51 -4.67
C ASP A 132 -0.95 2.79 -5.63
N MET A 133 -0.62 2.82 -6.94
CA MET A 133 -1.55 3.09 -8.03
C MET A 133 -1.60 1.91 -9.02
N ARG A 134 -1.28 0.69 -8.57
CA ARG A 134 -1.27 -0.50 -9.43
C ARG A 134 -2.60 -0.66 -10.17
N GLY A 135 -2.51 -0.94 -11.46
CA GLY A 135 -3.67 -1.20 -12.30
C GLY A 135 -4.55 0.01 -12.60
N CYS A 136 -4.20 1.22 -12.14
CA CYS A 136 -5.02 2.42 -12.36
C CYS A 136 -4.89 2.91 -13.82
N VAL A 137 -5.56 2.22 -14.74
CA VAL A 137 -5.43 2.45 -16.18
C VAL A 137 -6.09 3.75 -16.67
N HIS A 138 -6.99 4.33 -15.87
CA HIS A 138 -7.71 5.57 -16.21
C HIS A 138 -7.02 6.85 -15.72
N LEU A 139 -5.88 6.71 -15.04
CA LEU A 139 -5.01 7.84 -14.73
C LEU A 139 -4.19 8.24 -15.95
N SER A 140 -3.61 9.44 -15.88
CA SER A 140 -2.69 9.93 -16.91
C SER A 140 -1.33 10.29 -16.32
N ARG A 141 -0.39 10.68 -17.19
CA ARG A 141 0.92 11.20 -16.74
C ARG A 141 0.81 12.34 -15.73
N HIS A 142 -0.30 13.11 -15.75
CA HIS A 142 -0.49 14.22 -14.82
C HIS A 142 -0.60 13.73 -13.37
N ALA A 143 -1.14 12.55 -13.12
CA ALA A 143 -1.17 11.95 -11.78
C ALA A 143 0.26 11.79 -11.23
N LEU A 144 1.19 11.22 -12.02
CA LEU A 144 2.57 11.01 -11.57
C LEU A 144 3.35 12.33 -11.43
N VAL A 145 3.13 13.27 -12.35
CA VAL A 145 3.70 14.62 -12.23
C VAL A 145 3.20 15.31 -10.97
N ALA A 146 1.92 15.22 -10.65
CA ALA A 146 1.37 15.80 -9.42
C ALA A 146 1.94 15.13 -8.17
N VAL A 147 2.07 13.80 -8.14
CA VAL A 147 2.72 13.08 -7.04
C VAL A 147 4.15 13.57 -6.86
N SER A 148 4.92 13.69 -7.94
CA SER A 148 6.32 14.10 -7.89
C SER A 148 6.49 15.54 -7.35
N LEU A 149 5.64 16.45 -7.78
CA LEU A 149 5.70 17.86 -7.35
C LEU A 149 5.18 18.07 -5.92
N SER A 150 4.15 17.34 -5.53
CA SER A 150 3.51 17.52 -4.21
C SER A 150 4.17 16.71 -3.11
N CYS A 151 4.85 15.60 -3.42
CA CYS A 151 5.34 14.64 -2.43
C CYS A 151 6.87 14.41 -2.54
N PRO A 152 7.71 15.42 -2.26
CA PRO A 152 9.17 15.32 -2.48
C PRO A 152 9.87 14.30 -1.57
N ARG A 153 9.22 13.86 -0.49
CA ARG A 153 9.72 12.84 0.45
C ARG A 153 9.25 11.42 0.13
N LEU A 154 8.69 11.21 -1.06
CA LEU A 154 8.17 9.90 -1.48
C LEU A 154 9.30 8.87 -1.48
N GLN A 155 9.05 7.72 -0.83
CA GLN A 155 10.00 6.63 -0.69
C GLN A 155 9.58 5.36 -1.44
N HIS A 156 8.28 5.13 -1.59
CA HIS A 156 7.75 3.92 -2.21
C HIS A 156 6.65 4.27 -3.19
N LEU A 157 6.80 3.82 -4.41
CA LEU A 157 5.81 4.02 -5.47
C LEU A 157 5.59 2.72 -6.24
N SER A 158 4.33 2.33 -6.40
CA SER A 158 3.95 1.23 -7.27
C SER A 158 3.02 1.72 -8.37
N LEU A 159 3.41 1.40 -9.62
CA LEU A 159 2.77 1.75 -10.88
C LEU A 159 2.59 0.52 -11.77
N GLU A 160 2.57 -0.67 -11.16
CA GLU A 160 2.42 -1.93 -11.88
C GLU A 160 1.16 -1.88 -12.78
N HIS A 161 1.29 -2.28 -14.05
CA HIS A 161 0.24 -2.24 -15.07
C HIS A 161 -0.32 -0.85 -15.39
N CYS A 162 0.42 0.23 -15.14
CA CYS A 162 0.05 1.59 -15.53
C CYS A 162 0.63 1.91 -16.92
N GLU A 163 -0.07 1.57 -17.99
CA GLU A 163 0.41 1.73 -19.37
C GLU A 163 0.61 3.20 -19.80
N TRP A 164 0.02 4.15 -19.06
CA TRP A 164 0.17 5.60 -19.27
C TRP A 164 1.51 6.17 -18.77
N VAL A 165 2.28 5.37 -18.02
CA VAL A 165 3.58 5.80 -17.49
C VAL A 165 4.60 5.85 -18.61
N ASP A 166 5.04 7.04 -18.95
CA ASP A 166 6.05 7.30 -19.98
C ASP A 166 7.38 7.82 -19.41
N SER A 167 8.36 8.00 -20.28
CA SER A 167 9.67 8.48 -19.90
C SER A 167 9.66 9.89 -19.30
N LEU A 168 8.73 10.76 -19.70
CA LEU A 168 8.62 12.12 -19.17
C LEU A 168 8.09 12.12 -17.74
N ALA A 169 7.06 11.33 -17.48
CA ALA A 169 6.51 11.18 -16.14
C ALA A 169 7.54 10.60 -15.16
N LEU A 170 8.32 9.59 -15.59
CA LEU A 170 9.38 9.03 -14.76
C LEU A 170 10.53 10.00 -14.51
N ARG A 171 10.88 10.84 -15.48
CA ARG A 171 11.86 11.92 -15.28
C ARG A 171 11.39 12.95 -14.26
N SER A 172 10.12 13.37 -14.31
CA SER A 172 9.55 14.27 -13.31
C SER A 172 9.66 13.68 -11.90
N LEU A 173 9.36 12.37 -11.73
CA LEU A 173 9.55 11.68 -10.46
C LEU A 173 11.01 11.73 -9.99
N ALA A 174 11.94 11.44 -10.87
CA ALA A 174 13.38 11.43 -10.56
C ALA A 174 13.90 12.83 -10.14
N ASP A 175 13.38 13.88 -10.75
CA ASP A 175 13.82 15.26 -10.45
C ASP A 175 13.35 15.75 -9.08
N HIS A 176 12.22 15.26 -8.57
CA HIS A 176 11.60 15.78 -7.35
C HIS A 176 11.62 14.82 -6.16
N CYS A 177 11.77 13.50 -6.40
CA CYS A 177 11.69 12.46 -5.35
C CYS A 177 13.04 11.73 -5.19
N SER A 178 14.08 12.43 -4.77
CA SER A 178 15.44 11.85 -4.59
C SER A 178 15.55 10.81 -3.46
N ASP A 179 14.61 10.81 -2.51
CA ASP A 179 14.55 9.86 -1.40
C ASP A 179 13.90 8.52 -1.76
N LEU A 180 13.63 8.28 -3.05
CA LEU A 180 12.95 7.08 -3.53
C LEU A 180 13.77 5.82 -3.22
N ARG A 181 13.13 4.87 -2.51
CA ARG A 181 13.73 3.60 -2.07
C ARG A 181 13.16 2.39 -2.80
N SER A 182 11.92 2.49 -3.23
CA SER A 182 11.25 1.39 -3.93
C SER A 182 10.40 1.94 -5.06
N LEU A 183 10.62 1.41 -6.25
CA LEU A 183 9.83 1.71 -7.43
C LEU A 183 9.43 0.42 -8.13
N ASP A 184 8.14 0.31 -8.42
CA ASP A 184 7.61 -0.77 -9.24
C ASP A 184 6.94 -0.15 -10.48
N VAL A 185 7.52 -0.43 -11.64
CA VAL A 185 7.03 -0.04 -12.96
C VAL A 185 6.84 -1.27 -13.86
N THR A 186 6.48 -2.40 -13.24
CA THR A 186 6.16 -3.63 -13.94
C THR A 186 5.09 -3.38 -15.00
N ALA A 187 5.31 -3.87 -16.20
CA ALA A 187 4.41 -3.76 -17.35
C ALA A 187 4.10 -2.32 -17.80
N CYS A 188 4.93 -1.33 -17.43
CA CYS A 188 4.86 0.03 -17.98
C CYS A 188 5.56 0.07 -19.35
N ARG A 189 4.91 -0.45 -20.38
CA ARG A 189 5.51 -0.79 -21.69
C ARG A 189 6.05 0.39 -22.50
N GLN A 190 5.73 1.64 -22.13
CA GLN A 190 6.26 2.85 -22.78
C GLN A 190 7.62 3.27 -22.26
N LEU A 191 8.10 2.67 -21.16
CA LEU A 191 9.41 2.99 -20.60
C LEU A 191 10.55 2.44 -21.46
N LYS A 192 11.63 3.24 -21.54
CA LYS A 192 12.86 2.91 -22.24
C LYS A 192 14.05 3.06 -21.28
N ASP A 193 15.19 2.52 -21.67
CA ASP A 193 16.45 2.59 -20.91
C ASP A 193 16.77 4.01 -20.42
N GLU A 194 16.61 5.01 -21.28
CA GLU A 194 16.92 6.42 -20.95
C GLU A 194 16.23 6.92 -19.69
N ALA A 195 14.96 6.53 -19.47
CA ALA A 195 14.20 6.96 -18.30
C ALA A 195 14.68 6.28 -17.03
N VAL A 196 15.02 4.98 -17.11
CA VAL A 196 15.55 4.20 -15.99
C VAL A 196 16.96 4.65 -15.63
N CYS A 197 17.81 4.91 -16.63
CA CYS A 197 19.16 5.46 -16.43
C CYS A 197 19.10 6.85 -15.75
N TYR A 198 18.17 7.69 -16.18
CA TYR A 198 17.98 9.02 -15.57
C TYR A 198 17.56 8.91 -14.11
N LEU A 199 16.57 8.04 -13.83
CA LEU A 199 16.12 7.75 -12.47
C LEU A 199 17.27 7.25 -11.58
N ALA A 200 18.07 6.30 -12.06
CA ALA A 200 19.19 5.75 -11.30
C ALA A 200 20.21 6.85 -10.93
N GLY A 201 20.45 7.80 -11.83
CA GLY A 201 21.33 8.94 -11.58
C GLY A 201 20.81 9.91 -10.53
N LYS A 202 19.48 10.02 -10.35
CA LYS A 202 18.85 10.97 -9.42
C LYS A 202 18.44 10.34 -8.08
N CYS A 203 18.21 9.03 -8.05
CA CYS A 203 17.72 8.29 -6.88
C CYS A 203 18.73 7.23 -6.40
N PRO A 204 19.91 7.60 -5.89
CA PRO A 204 20.95 6.64 -5.48
C PRO A 204 20.57 5.81 -4.24
N ALA A 205 19.56 6.24 -3.49
CA ALA A 205 19.04 5.52 -2.31
C ALA A 205 18.09 4.36 -2.67
N LEU A 206 17.93 4.05 -3.97
CA LEU A 206 17.02 3.01 -4.43
C LEU A 206 17.48 1.63 -3.94
N ARG A 207 16.55 0.91 -3.29
CA ARG A 207 16.77 -0.43 -2.71
C ARG A 207 15.99 -1.52 -3.43
N SER A 208 14.84 -1.17 -3.98
CA SER A 208 13.98 -2.12 -4.70
C SER A 208 13.52 -1.51 -6.01
N LEU A 209 13.78 -2.20 -7.10
CA LEU A 209 13.33 -1.81 -8.42
C LEU A 209 12.69 -3.00 -9.13
N SER A 210 11.48 -2.81 -9.64
CA SER A 210 10.88 -3.74 -10.61
C SER A 210 10.65 -3.01 -11.93
N VAL A 211 11.24 -3.55 -12.98
CA VAL A 211 11.03 -3.17 -14.38
C VAL A 211 10.54 -4.37 -15.20
N ALA A 212 9.93 -5.33 -14.52
CA ALA A 212 9.48 -6.58 -15.13
C ALA A 212 8.50 -6.35 -16.29
N VAL A 213 8.48 -7.27 -17.24
CA VAL A 213 7.58 -7.29 -18.40
C VAL A 213 7.72 -6.02 -19.28
N ASN A 214 8.93 -5.45 -19.34
CA ASN A 214 9.23 -4.29 -20.18
C ASN A 214 10.22 -4.66 -21.30
N ALA A 215 9.71 -4.82 -22.51
CA ALA A 215 10.50 -5.27 -23.66
C ALA A 215 11.56 -4.25 -24.13
N ASN A 216 11.45 -2.99 -23.72
CA ASN A 216 12.38 -1.92 -24.10
C ASN A 216 13.55 -1.75 -23.13
N ILE A 217 13.58 -2.52 -22.03
CA ILE A 217 14.68 -2.49 -21.07
C ILE A 217 15.76 -3.45 -21.51
N THR A 218 17.01 -2.94 -21.57
CA THR A 218 18.20 -3.66 -22.02
C THR A 218 19.28 -3.67 -20.94
N ASP A 219 20.45 -4.23 -21.29
CA ASP A 219 21.64 -4.22 -20.44
C ASP A 219 22.00 -2.80 -19.99
N THR A 220 21.84 -1.79 -20.87
CA THR A 220 22.18 -0.40 -20.57
C THR A 220 21.50 0.14 -19.32
N ALA A 221 20.17 -0.08 -19.19
CA ALA A 221 19.45 0.37 -18.01
C ALA A 221 19.90 -0.36 -16.74
N VAL A 222 20.08 -1.68 -16.82
CA VAL A 222 20.47 -2.50 -15.67
C VAL A 222 21.88 -2.17 -15.20
N GLU A 223 22.82 -1.95 -16.11
CA GLU A 223 24.18 -1.53 -15.79
C GLU A 223 24.24 -0.16 -15.13
N GLU A 224 23.48 0.82 -15.63
CA GLU A 224 23.43 2.15 -15.00
C GLU A 224 22.80 2.07 -13.60
N VAL A 225 21.73 1.29 -13.42
CA VAL A 225 21.15 1.03 -12.09
C VAL A 225 22.18 0.41 -11.16
N ALA A 226 22.94 -0.59 -11.63
CA ALA A 226 23.97 -1.24 -10.83
C ALA A 226 25.06 -0.25 -10.38
N LYS A 227 25.54 0.58 -11.31
CA LYS A 227 26.62 1.54 -11.04
C LYS A 227 26.20 2.68 -10.11
N LYS A 228 24.94 3.13 -10.19
CA LYS A 228 24.43 4.31 -9.46
C LYS A 228 23.74 3.94 -8.14
N CYS A 229 22.95 2.85 -8.11
CA CYS A 229 22.14 2.45 -6.97
C CYS A 229 22.84 1.35 -6.15
N ARG A 230 23.92 1.68 -5.45
CA ARG A 230 24.72 0.71 -4.68
C ARG A 230 24.02 0.13 -3.44
N GLU A 231 22.92 0.74 -3.04
CA GLU A 231 22.04 0.26 -1.96
C GLU A 231 20.99 -0.75 -2.44
N LEU A 232 21.05 -1.17 -3.73
CA LEU A 232 20.05 -2.05 -4.33
C LEU A 232 20.05 -3.42 -3.64
N GLU A 233 18.88 -3.78 -3.11
CA GLU A 233 18.62 -5.03 -2.39
C GLU A 233 17.77 -5.99 -3.23
N LYS A 234 16.85 -5.46 -4.02
CA LYS A 234 15.90 -6.26 -4.83
C LYS A 234 15.79 -5.71 -6.24
N LEU A 235 15.92 -6.57 -7.22
CA LEU A 235 15.73 -6.25 -8.62
C LEU A 235 14.86 -7.28 -9.31
N ASP A 236 13.80 -6.82 -9.96
CA ASP A 236 12.91 -7.68 -10.76
C ASP A 236 13.03 -7.30 -12.24
N LEU A 237 13.59 -8.23 -13.03
CA LEU A 237 13.78 -8.15 -14.47
C LEU A 237 12.92 -9.20 -15.20
N THR A 238 11.98 -9.85 -14.51
CA THR A 238 11.14 -10.92 -15.08
C THR A 238 10.60 -10.52 -16.45
N GLY A 239 10.83 -11.31 -17.48
CA GLY A 239 10.33 -11.03 -18.82
C GLY A 239 11.02 -9.88 -19.58
N CYS A 240 12.14 -9.36 -19.09
CA CYS A 240 12.97 -8.40 -19.82
C CYS A 240 13.83 -9.15 -20.85
N LEU A 241 13.28 -9.42 -22.03
CA LEU A 241 13.85 -10.33 -23.06
C LEU A 241 15.18 -9.84 -23.64
N ARG A 242 15.50 -8.56 -23.48
CA ARG A 242 16.73 -7.94 -24.05
C ARG A 242 17.86 -7.80 -23.05
N VAL A 243 17.64 -8.21 -21.79
CA VAL A 243 18.68 -8.29 -20.75
C VAL A 243 19.52 -9.56 -20.96
N ARG A 244 20.84 -9.42 -20.84
CA ARG A 244 21.84 -10.45 -21.11
C ARG A 244 22.77 -10.63 -19.91
N ASN A 245 23.73 -11.57 -20.06
CA ASN A 245 24.71 -11.90 -19.03
C ASN A 245 25.56 -10.73 -18.56
N GLU A 246 25.86 -9.75 -19.42
CA GLU A 246 26.71 -8.62 -19.07
C GLU A 246 26.09 -7.74 -17.98
N ALA A 247 24.81 -7.45 -18.09
CA ALA A 247 24.08 -6.73 -17.06
C ALA A 247 24.13 -7.44 -15.69
N ILE A 248 24.01 -8.78 -15.69
CA ILE A 248 24.06 -9.58 -14.45
C ILE A 248 25.46 -9.58 -13.84
N ARG A 249 26.52 -9.61 -14.65
CA ARG A 249 27.89 -9.47 -14.15
C ARG A 249 28.12 -8.10 -13.50
N THR A 250 27.62 -7.04 -14.13
CA THR A 250 27.69 -5.68 -13.58
C THR A 250 26.94 -5.58 -12.25
N LEU A 251 25.76 -6.20 -12.12
CA LEU A 251 25.07 -6.29 -10.85
C LEU A 251 25.90 -7.00 -9.77
N ALA A 252 26.55 -8.10 -10.13
CA ALA A 252 27.42 -8.83 -9.20
C ALA A 252 28.63 -8.00 -8.75
N GLU A 253 29.13 -7.11 -9.59
CA GLU A 253 30.27 -6.25 -9.30
C GLU A 253 29.90 -5.03 -8.43
N TYR A 254 28.80 -4.34 -8.77
CA TYR A 254 28.50 -3.03 -8.19
C TYR A 254 27.43 -3.04 -7.10
N CYS A 255 26.62 -4.11 -6.97
CA CYS A 255 25.54 -4.21 -5.98
C CYS A 255 25.88 -5.20 -4.86
N PRO A 256 26.69 -4.81 -3.84
CA PRO A 256 27.09 -5.71 -2.78
C PRO A 256 25.92 -6.10 -1.83
N LYS A 257 24.86 -5.30 -1.79
CA LYS A 257 23.68 -5.50 -0.92
C LYS A 257 22.55 -6.25 -1.60
N LEU A 258 22.73 -6.69 -2.85
CA LEU A 258 21.69 -7.41 -3.58
C LEU A 258 21.34 -8.72 -2.87
N GLN A 259 20.06 -8.89 -2.51
CA GLN A 259 19.51 -10.03 -1.79
C GLN A 259 18.58 -10.86 -2.66
N SER A 260 17.86 -10.23 -3.61
CA SER A 260 16.92 -10.92 -4.47
C SER A 260 17.01 -10.40 -5.90
N LEU A 261 17.09 -11.31 -6.84
CA LEU A 261 17.10 -11.05 -8.28
C LEU A 261 16.09 -11.95 -8.97
N LYS A 262 15.10 -11.36 -9.64
CA LYS A 262 14.17 -12.09 -10.47
C LYS A 262 14.54 -11.92 -11.95
N VAL A 263 14.76 -13.02 -12.63
CA VAL A 263 15.16 -13.10 -14.05
C VAL A 263 14.38 -14.18 -14.80
N ASN A 264 13.25 -14.61 -14.27
CA ASN A 264 12.40 -15.59 -14.96
C ASN A 264 11.99 -15.06 -16.34
N HIS A 265 11.98 -15.89 -17.35
CA HIS A 265 11.76 -15.53 -18.76
C HIS A 265 12.82 -14.59 -19.39
N CYS A 266 13.96 -14.32 -18.75
CA CYS A 266 15.10 -13.64 -19.39
C CYS A 266 15.96 -14.66 -20.13
N HIS A 267 15.58 -15.03 -21.34
CA HIS A 267 16.19 -16.16 -22.08
C HIS A 267 17.67 -15.97 -22.43
N ASN A 268 18.18 -14.75 -22.41
CA ASN A 268 19.57 -14.40 -22.67
C ASN A 268 20.44 -14.35 -21.39
N VAL A 269 19.85 -14.61 -20.21
CA VAL A 269 20.55 -14.75 -18.94
C VAL A 269 20.78 -16.23 -18.67
N THR A 270 22.03 -16.61 -18.45
CA THR A 270 22.43 -18.00 -18.25
C THR A 270 23.12 -18.20 -16.90
N GLU A 271 23.23 -19.45 -16.46
CA GLU A 271 23.88 -19.79 -15.18
C GLU A 271 25.32 -19.29 -15.09
N SER A 272 26.01 -19.12 -16.21
CA SER A 272 27.38 -18.58 -16.23
C SER A 272 27.50 -17.20 -15.58
N SER A 273 26.45 -16.37 -15.63
CA SER A 273 26.40 -15.05 -14.97
C SER A 273 25.74 -15.11 -13.59
N LEU A 274 24.78 -15.98 -13.36
CA LEU A 274 24.05 -16.13 -12.10
C LEU A 274 24.90 -16.78 -10.99
N GLY A 275 25.84 -17.64 -11.35
CA GLY A 275 26.65 -18.40 -10.40
C GLY A 275 27.45 -17.54 -9.41
N VAL A 276 27.85 -16.32 -9.78
CA VAL A 276 28.52 -15.40 -8.85
C VAL A 276 27.56 -14.89 -7.76
N LEU A 277 26.34 -14.54 -8.17
CA LEU A 277 25.29 -14.05 -7.26
C LEU A 277 24.81 -15.17 -6.32
N ARG A 278 24.69 -16.41 -6.82
CA ARG A 278 24.35 -17.58 -5.99
C ARG A 278 25.37 -17.84 -4.90
N ARG A 279 26.68 -17.73 -5.20
CA ARG A 279 27.74 -17.87 -4.18
C ARG A 279 27.67 -16.78 -3.10
N ARG A 280 27.01 -15.66 -3.38
CA ARG A 280 26.75 -14.59 -2.41
C ARG A 280 25.40 -14.75 -1.68
N ASN A 281 24.74 -15.92 -1.84
CA ASN A 281 23.41 -16.20 -1.28
C ASN A 281 22.31 -15.22 -1.74
N VAL A 282 22.41 -14.69 -2.96
CA VAL A 282 21.34 -13.92 -3.57
C VAL A 282 20.21 -14.89 -3.94
N ASP A 283 19.01 -14.58 -3.50
CA ASP A 283 17.80 -15.32 -3.88
C ASP A 283 17.47 -15.06 -5.36
N ILE A 284 17.46 -16.12 -6.17
CA ILE A 284 17.21 -16.04 -7.62
C ILE A 284 16.05 -16.97 -7.97
N ASP A 285 15.04 -16.42 -8.62
CA ASP A 285 13.78 -17.12 -8.98
C ASP A 285 13.91 -18.21 -10.05
N VAL A 286 15.11 -18.42 -10.60
CA VAL A 286 15.42 -19.46 -11.57
C VAL A 286 16.28 -20.54 -10.91
N GLU A 287 15.80 -21.78 -10.91
CA GLU A 287 16.55 -22.92 -10.35
C GLU A 287 17.81 -23.24 -11.16
N PRO A 288 18.89 -23.69 -10.51
CA PRO A 288 20.07 -24.18 -11.21
C PRO A 288 19.71 -25.35 -12.14
N PRO A 289 20.40 -25.52 -13.29
CA PRO A 289 20.10 -26.56 -14.29
C PRO A 289 20.06 -27.98 -13.73
N LEU A 290 20.91 -28.29 -12.76
CA LEU A 290 20.95 -29.61 -12.11
C LEU A 290 19.70 -29.88 -11.26
N GLN A 291 19.17 -28.91 -10.54
CA GLN A 291 17.92 -29.06 -9.79
C GLN A 291 16.73 -29.20 -10.73
N ARG A 292 16.67 -28.44 -11.84
CA ARG A 292 15.65 -28.63 -12.88
C ARG A 292 15.66 -29.99 -13.47
N ALA A 293 16.83 -30.54 -13.76
CA ALA A 293 16.96 -31.92 -14.30
C ALA A 293 16.48 -32.98 -13.29
N LEU A 294 16.76 -32.77 -11.98
CA LEU A 294 16.29 -33.68 -10.93
C LEU A 294 14.78 -33.64 -10.74
N VAL A 295 14.16 -32.44 -10.76
CA VAL A 295 12.71 -32.29 -10.70
C VAL A 295 12.03 -32.93 -11.90
N LEU A 296 12.52 -32.67 -13.12
CA LEU A 296 11.98 -33.29 -14.32
C LEU A 296 12.15 -34.84 -14.33
N LEU A 297 13.23 -35.36 -13.75
CA LEU A 297 13.43 -36.82 -13.60
C LEU A 297 12.50 -37.39 -12.53
N GLN A 298 12.18 -36.66 -11.46
CA GLN A 298 11.19 -37.09 -10.46
C GLN A 298 9.78 -37.13 -11.03
N ASP A 299 9.40 -36.15 -11.84
CA ASP A 299 8.07 -36.09 -12.50
C ASP A 299 7.90 -37.18 -13.57
N VAL A 300 8.98 -37.57 -14.28
CA VAL A 300 8.91 -38.54 -15.36
C VAL A 300 9.05 -39.97 -14.86
N VAL A 301 9.75 -40.23 -13.76
CA VAL A 301 10.14 -41.60 -13.34
C VAL A 301 9.46 -42.04 -12.04
N GLY A 302 8.75 -41.15 -11.33
CA GLY A 302 8.03 -41.53 -10.10
C GLY A 302 8.93 -42.13 -8.99
N PHE A 303 10.24 -41.84 -9.00
CA PHE A 303 11.17 -42.37 -8.01
C PHE A 303 11.18 -41.51 -6.74
N ALA A 304 10.93 -42.14 -5.61
CA ALA A 304 11.12 -41.57 -4.28
C ALA A 304 12.59 -41.12 -4.05
N PRO A 305 12.83 -40.08 -3.26
CA PRO A 305 14.15 -39.48 -3.10
C PRO A 305 15.03 -40.34 -2.18
N PHE A 306 15.82 -41.20 -2.75
CA PHE A 306 16.93 -41.84 -2.06
C PHE A 306 18.26 -41.58 -2.78
N ILE A 307 18.75 -40.33 -2.71
CA ILE A 307 20.19 -40.10 -2.86
C ILE A 307 20.52 -38.87 -1.97
N ASN A 308 20.97 -39.14 -0.75
CA ASN A 308 21.80 -38.22 0.00
C ASN A 308 23.18 -38.18 -0.69
N LEU A 309 23.38 -37.26 -1.61
CA LEU A 309 24.71 -36.89 -2.08
C LEU A 309 25.23 -35.80 -1.17
N GLN A 310 25.91 -36.20 -0.11
CA GLN A 310 26.91 -35.37 0.56
C GLN A 310 28.08 -35.19 -0.42
N ILE A 311 28.25 -33.95 -0.90
CA ILE A 311 29.52 -33.45 -1.45
C ILE A 311 29.88 -32.18 -0.67
#